data_9461eee7baf323217847dc7b62f23f59
#
_entry.id   9461eee7baf323217847dc7b62f23f59
#
_cell.length_a   1.000
_cell.length_b   1.000
_cell.length_c   1.000
_cell.angle_alpha   90.00
_cell.angle_beta   90.00
_cell.angle_gamma   90.00
#
_symmetry.space_group_name_H-M   'P 1'
#
loop_
_entity.id
_entity.type
_entity.pdbx_description
1 polymer ?
#
loop_
_entity_poly.entity_id
_entity_poly.type
_entity_poly.pdbx_seq_one_letter_code
_entity_poly.pdbx_strand_id
1 'polypeptide(L)'
;MKIKVVTVGKLKEKYLKDGIAEYSKRISRFANLEMIELADEKTPDRASESENQKILDLEGNRILAKVGERDFVVVLAIEGTTFSSEEFSKQLERASINGF
;
A
#
# COMPACT_ATOMS: atom_id res chain seq x y z
N MET A 1 -2.70 -1.21 -17.01
CA MET A 1 -3.02 -0.75 -15.65
C MET A 1 -1.73 -0.48 -14.90
N LYS A 2 -1.65 0.63 -14.22
CA LYS A 2 -0.54 0.97 -13.34
C LYS A 2 -0.98 0.80 -11.89
N ILE A 3 -0.21 0.05 -11.12
CA ILE A 3 -0.49 -0.22 -9.71
C ILE A 3 0.66 0.30 -8.87
N LYS A 4 0.35 1.16 -7.91
CA LYS A 4 1.31 1.61 -6.90
C LYS A 4 0.98 0.92 -5.59
N VAL A 5 1.97 0.29 -4.98
CA VAL A 5 1.85 -0.25 -3.62
C VAL A 5 2.68 0.64 -2.72
N VAL A 6 2.01 1.37 -1.84
CA VAL A 6 2.64 2.32 -0.93
C VAL A 6 2.66 1.73 0.47
N THR A 7 3.83 1.62 1.06
CA THR A 7 4.01 1.08 2.40
C THR A 7 4.83 2.04 3.25
N VAL A 8 4.60 2.01 4.56
CA VAL A 8 5.40 2.75 5.54
C VAL A 8 6.32 1.76 6.24
N GLY A 9 7.62 2.05 6.22
CA GLY A 9 8.63 1.17 6.75
C GLY A 9 9.23 0.25 5.69
N LYS A 10 10.34 -0.37 6.01
CA LYS A 10 11.05 -1.29 5.13
C LYS A 10 10.85 -2.73 5.55
N LEU A 11 10.69 -3.60 4.57
CA LEU A 11 10.72 -5.04 4.82
C LEU A 11 12.12 -5.44 5.25
N LYS A 12 12.23 -6.10 6.40
CA LYS A 12 13.52 -6.56 6.95
C LYS A 12 13.73 -8.05 6.68
N GLU A 13 12.65 -8.81 6.58
CA GLU A 13 12.73 -10.25 6.40
C GLU A 13 13.06 -10.61 4.95
N LYS A 14 14.15 -11.34 4.78
CA LYS A 14 14.62 -11.73 3.44
C LYS A 14 13.56 -12.53 2.66
N TYR A 15 12.87 -13.45 3.33
CA TYR A 15 11.86 -14.28 2.66
C TYR A 15 10.68 -13.46 2.15
N LEU A 16 10.30 -12.37 2.85
CA LEU A 16 9.25 -11.46 2.40
C LEU A 16 9.72 -10.64 1.19
N LYS A 17 10.97 -10.16 1.22
CA LYS A 17 11.56 -9.44 0.09
C LYS A 17 11.62 -10.32 -1.15
N ASP A 18 12.05 -11.56 -0.99
CA ASP A 18 12.15 -12.52 -2.08
C ASP A 18 10.76 -12.86 -2.64
N GLY A 19 9.78 -13.05 -1.78
CA GLY A 19 8.40 -13.29 -2.19
C GLY A 19 7.80 -12.14 -2.98
N ILE A 20 7.99 -10.91 -2.51
CA ILE A 20 7.51 -9.71 -3.20
C ILE A 20 8.19 -9.55 -4.56
N ALA A 21 9.50 -9.78 -4.62
CA ALA A 21 10.24 -9.72 -5.88
C ALA A 21 9.71 -10.72 -6.90
N GLU A 22 9.43 -11.94 -6.47
CA GLU A 22 8.88 -12.99 -7.34
C GLU A 22 7.48 -12.64 -7.83
N TYR A 23 6.57 -12.20 -6.96
CA TYR A 23 5.22 -11.81 -7.36
C TYR A 23 5.22 -10.56 -8.22
N SER A 24 6.08 -9.59 -7.93
CA SER A 24 6.24 -8.38 -8.76
C SER A 24 6.65 -8.73 -10.16
N LYS A 25 7.56 -9.68 -10.32
CA LYS A 25 8.01 -10.18 -11.61
C LYS A 25 6.86 -10.81 -12.39
N ARG A 26 6.04 -11.64 -11.72
CA ARG A 26 4.88 -12.29 -12.36
C ARG A 26 3.82 -11.26 -12.77
N ILE A 27 3.53 -10.29 -11.92
CA ILE A 27 2.54 -9.26 -12.18
C ILE A 27 2.97 -8.34 -13.33
N SER A 28 4.28 -8.14 -13.53
CA SER A 28 4.81 -7.26 -14.56
C SER A 28 4.34 -7.59 -15.97
N ARG A 29 3.90 -8.82 -16.21
CA ARG A 29 3.32 -9.24 -17.49
C ARG A 29 1.92 -8.65 -17.74
N PHE A 30 1.21 -8.28 -16.68
CA PHE A 30 -0.18 -7.86 -16.73
C PHE A 30 -0.40 -6.40 -16.35
N ALA A 31 0.49 -5.84 -15.55
CA ALA A 31 0.37 -4.50 -15.04
C ALA A 31 1.74 -3.90 -14.76
N ASN A 32 1.81 -2.57 -14.77
CA ASN A 32 3.00 -1.84 -14.34
C ASN A 32 2.92 -1.64 -12.83
N LEU A 33 3.73 -2.38 -12.09
CA LEU A 33 3.75 -2.36 -10.62
C LEU A 33 4.91 -1.50 -10.12
N GLU A 34 4.60 -0.56 -9.25
CA GLU A 34 5.59 0.27 -8.57
C GLU A 34 5.46 0.07 -7.07
N MET A 35 6.56 -0.34 -6.44
CA MET A 35 6.63 -0.49 -4.98
C MET A 35 7.27 0.76 -4.39
N ILE A 36 6.55 1.45 -3.51
CA ILE A 36 7.00 2.69 -2.88
C ILE A 36 7.10 2.44 -1.37
N GLU A 37 8.31 2.38 -0.85
CA GLU A 37 8.56 2.28 0.58
C GLU A 37 8.84 3.67 1.14
N LEU A 38 8.04 4.10 2.11
CA LEU A 38 8.19 5.39 2.76
C LEU A 38 8.86 5.22 4.11
N ALA A 39 9.62 6.23 4.53
CA ALA A 39 10.22 6.23 5.85
C ALA A 39 9.16 6.21 6.94
N ASP A 40 9.34 5.35 7.94
CA ASP A 40 8.51 5.34 9.13
C ASP A 40 9.07 6.31 10.17
N GLU A 41 8.20 6.75 11.09
CA GLU A 41 8.60 7.54 12.24
C GLU A 41 8.92 6.62 13.40
N LYS A 42 9.97 6.97 14.14
CA LYS A 42 10.35 6.22 15.33
C LYS A 42 9.36 6.52 16.44
N THR A 43 8.67 5.48 16.94
CA THR A 43 7.73 5.62 18.04
C THR A 43 8.45 5.43 19.38
N PRO A 44 8.37 6.41 20.31
CA PRO A 44 8.91 6.24 21.63
C PRO A 44 8.20 5.10 22.40
N ASP A 45 8.93 4.40 23.27
CA ASP A 45 8.39 3.25 24.02
C ASP A 45 7.17 3.59 24.88
N ARG A 46 7.05 4.84 25.34
CA ARG A 46 5.94 5.32 26.18
C ARG A 46 5.28 6.53 25.55
N ALA A 47 5.02 6.45 24.26
CA ALA A 47 4.38 7.55 23.56
C ALA A 47 2.96 7.79 24.09
N SER A 48 2.59 9.06 24.28
CA SER A 48 1.21 9.44 24.60
C SER A 48 0.31 9.29 23.38
N GLU A 49 -1.01 9.35 23.59
CA GLU A 49 -1.96 9.32 22.48
C GLU A 49 -1.73 10.46 21.50
N SER A 50 -1.41 11.66 21.99
CA SER A 50 -1.14 12.80 21.13
C SER A 50 0.15 12.62 20.32
N GLU A 51 1.18 12.01 20.90
CA GLU A 51 2.41 11.69 20.17
C GLU A 51 2.16 10.63 19.09
N ASN A 52 1.39 9.59 19.42
CA ASN A 52 1.01 8.57 18.46
C ASN A 52 0.20 9.17 17.31
N GLN A 53 -0.72 10.08 17.61
CA GLN A 53 -1.52 10.74 16.59
C GLN A 53 -0.66 11.60 15.65
N LYS A 54 0.33 12.30 16.19
CA LYS A 54 1.28 13.06 15.36
C LYS A 54 2.06 12.17 14.42
N ILE A 55 2.50 11.01 14.90
CA ILE A 55 3.21 10.02 14.08
C ILE A 55 2.31 9.52 12.96
N LEU A 56 1.07 9.15 13.28
CA LEU A 56 0.09 8.69 12.28
C LEU A 56 -0.17 9.76 11.23
N ASP A 57 -0.30 11.02 11.66
CA ASP A 57 -0.54 12.14 10.73
C ASP A 57 0.65 12.35 9.79
N LEU A 58 1.88 12.32 10.33
CA LEU A 58 3.09 12.44 9.52
C LEU A 58 3.21 11.31 8.48
N GLU A 59 3.02 10.09 8.93
CA GLU A 59 3.10 8.92 8.04
C GLU A 59 1.97 8.93 7.02
N GLY A 60 0.76 9.29 7.46
CA GLY A 60 -0.40 9.41 6.58
C GLY A 60 -0.20 10.48 5.49
N ASN A 61 0.38 11.61 5.85
CA ASN A 61 0.68 12.67 4.89
C ASN A 61 1.72 12.23 3.85
N ARG A 62 2.70 11.41 4.25
CA ARG A 62 3.67 10.84 3.31
C ARG A 62 3.00 9.91 2.30
N ILE A 63 2.04 9.11 2.77
CA ILE A 63 1.25 8.23 1.89
C ILE A 63 0.43 9.06 0.92
N LEU A 64 -0.30 10.06 1.43
CA LEU A 64 -1.17 10.91 0.62
C LEU A 64 -0.39 11.67 -0.46
N ALA A 65 0.86 12.03 -0.18
CA ALA A 65 1.72 12.69 -1.17
C ALA A 65 2.01 11.79 -2.40
N LYS A 66 1.81 10.49 -2.28
CA LYS A 66 2.01 9.53 -3.38
C LYS A 66 0.71 9.18 -4.11
N VAL A 67 -0.41 9.70 -3.64
CA VAL A 67 -1.73 9.46 -4.24
C VAL A 67 -2.04 10.61 -5.21
N GLY A 68 -2.33 10.27 -6.46
CA GLY A 68 -2.77 11.24 -7.46
C GLY A 68 -4.27 11.49 -7.39
N GLU A 69 -4.71 12.61 -7.94
CA GLU A 69 -6.14 13.00 -7.93
C GLU A 69 -7.06 11.99 -8.61
N ARG A 70 -6.53 11.28 -9.59
CA ARG A 70 -7.30 10.29 -10.36
C ARG A 70 -7.00 8.85 -9.98
N ASP A 71 -6.31 8.65 -8.88
CA ASP A 71 -5.99 7.30 -8.44
C ASP A 71 -7.21 6.66 -7.76
N PHE A 72 -7.46 5.41 -8.09
CA PHE A 72 -8.40 4.58 -7.35
C PHE A 72 -7.65 4.02 -6.16
N VAL A 73 -8.05 4.38 -4.94
CA VAL A 73 -7.32 4.05 -3.72
C VAL A 73 -7.91 2.84 -3.04
N VAL A 74 -7.06 1.85 -2.77
CA VAL A 74 -7.42 0.68 -1.98
C VAL A 74 -6.58 0.70 -0.71
N VAL A 75 -7.23 0.71 0.44
CA VAL A 75 -6.55 0.66 1.73
C VAL A 75 -6.66 -0.73 2.30
N LEU A 76 -5.51 -1.36 2.56
CA LEU A 76 -5.46 -2.68 3.19
C LEU A 76 -5.50 -2.47 4.70
N ALA A 77 -6.67 -2.57 5.28
CA ALA A 77 -6.92 -2.33 6.69
C ALA A 77 -7.50 -3.56 7.37
N ILE A 78 -7.10 -3.79 8.61
CA ILE A 78 -7.60 -4.94 9.41
C ILE A 78 -9.13 -4.88 9.53
N GLU A 79 -9.68 -3.68 9.66
CA GLU A 79 -11.12 -3.43 9.82
C GLU A 79 -11.86 -3.31 8.48
N GLY A 80 -11.16 -3.52 7.38
CA GLY A 80 -11.74 -3.41 6.05
C GLY A 80 -12.62 -4.61 5.69
N THR A 81 -13.29 -4.49 4.56
CA THR A 81 -14.10 -5.58 4.01
C THR A 81 -13.20 -6.70 3.51
N THR A 82 -13.52 -7.94 3.90
CA THR A 82 -12.76 -9.10 3.44
C THR A 82 -13.19 -9.48 2.02
N PHE A 83 -12.21 -9.66 1.15
CA PHE A 83 -12.43 -10.14 -0.22
C PHE A 83 -11.69 -11.44 -0.48
N SER A 84 -12.29 -12.31 -1.27
CA SER A 84 -11.54 -13.41 -1.89
C SER A 84 -10.65 -12.83 -3.00
N SER A 85 -9.70 -13.62 -3.49
CA SER A 85 -8.86 -13.20 -4.62
C SER A 85 -9.70 -12.89 -5.87
N GLU A 86 -10.72 -13.69 -6.13
CA GLU A 86 -11.63 -13.48 -7.26
C GLU A 86 -12.44 -12.18 -7.11
N GLU A 87 -12.96 -11.91 -5.91
CA GLU A 87 -13.71 -10.69 -5.63
C GLU A 87 -12.83 -9.45 -5.77
N PHE A 88 -11.61 -9.52 -5.27
CA PHE A 88 -10.65 -8.42 -5.39
C PHE A 88 -10.28 -8.16 -6.85
N SER A 89 -10.07 -9.23 -7.62
CA SER A 89 -9.80 -9.15 -9.05
C SER A 89 -10.93 -8.42 -9.79
N LYS A 90 -12.19 -8.69 -9.44
CA LYS A 90 -13.34 -8.00 -10.03
C LYS A 90 -13.38 -6.52 -9.68
N GLN A 91 -12.97 -6.15 -8.46
CA GLN A 91 -12.88 -4.74 -8.08
C GLN A 91 -11.83 -4.00 -8.92
N LEU A 92 -10.69 -4.61 -9.15
CA LEU A 92 -9.65 -4.05 -10.01
C LEU A 92 -10.12 -3.91 -11.46
N GLU A 93 -10.83 -4.89 -11.97
CA GLU A 93 -11.39 -4.87 -13.32
C GLU A 93 -12.38 -3.72 -13.47
N ARG A 94 -13.29 -3.54 -12.53
CA ARG A 94 -14.26 -2.42 -12.53
C ARG A 94 -13.57 -1.08 -12.51
N ALA A 95 -12.54 -0.93 -11.68
CA ALA A 95 -11.75 0.30 -11.64
C ALA A 95 -11.11 0.59 -12.99
N SER A 96 -10.53 -0.42 -13.62
CA SER A 96 -9.91 -0.31 -14.94
C SER A 96 -10.92 0.13 -16.00
N ILE A 97 -12.12 -0.46 -16.00
CA ILE A 97 -13.18 -0.11 -16.94
C ILE A 97 -13.62 1.34 -16.75
N ASN A 98 -13.60 1.84 -15.50
CA ASN A 98 -13.97 3.21 -15.17
C ASN A 98 -12.82 4.22 -15.38
N GLY A 99 -11.74 3.81 -16.00
CA GLY A 99 -10.64 4.72 -16.40
C GLY A 99 -9.50 4.84 -15.42
N PHE A 100 -9.45 3.98 -14.43
CA PHE A 100 -8.34 3.97 -13.46
C PHE A 100 -7.19 3.05 -13.88
#